data_c123c6d308572d832335da10878d2acc
#
_entry.id   c123c6d308572d832335da10878d2acc
#
_cell.length_a   1.000
_cell.length_b   1.000
_cell.length_c   1.000
_cell.angle_alpha   90.00
_cell.angle_beta   90.00
_cell.angle_gamma   90.00
#
_symmetry.space_group_name_H-M   'P 1'
#
loop_
_entity.id
_entity.type
_entity.pdbx_description
1 polymer ?
#
loop_
_entity_poly.entity_id
_entity_poly.type
_entity_poly.pdbx_seq_one_letter_code
_entity_poly.pdbx_strand_id
1 'polypeptide(L)'
;LQYEGVVTRILHPIQPFLYLEAAVGGKELPIDWRCQRLAGYSSQVRRINPQLGWIEWLDTRALQKNWQQPAYDDSSWGKPVFVERAIGEFAASKIAPVKSFTIDPKLIAAGELAEVFGYPGDNPGASFFLRDLSPERYPGQGVWRRYDLGRVRLARPDLVLDLPAGAVVEIASSEFLSDGRVAPWITLSAGDSYNMYRFIARGGEQRFFPLIPHGGRFVEVHVIAPKDSVRFVDESFVERGYYDRADGCFSSADDLLNTIWNTGIETYKACSEDALIDNPTRERGQWLGDVGIVGMEIGAVGFSDIGIVRRGLVQSAQCANPE
;
A
#
# COMPACT_ATOMS: atom_id res chain seq x y z
N LEU A 1 -6.75 -14.09 -3.11
CA LEU A 1 -5.32 -13.85 -3.26
C LEU A 1 -5.05 -13.17 -4.59
N GLN A 2 -4.44 -12.01 -4.55
CA GLN A 2 -3.97 -11.31 -5.74
C GLN A 2 -2.45 -11.41 -5.78
N TYR A 3 -1.92 -11.72 -6.93
CA TYR A 3 -0.49 -11.75 -7.19
C TYR A 3 -0.15 -10.77 -8.31
N GLU A 4 0.87 -9.96 -8.06
CA GLU A 4 1.53 -9.16 -9.07
C GLU A 4 2.92 -9.74 -9.35
N GLY A 5 3.14 -10.17 -10.57
CA GLY A 5 4.47 -10.57 -11.02
C GLY A 5 5.36 -9.33 -11.13
N VAL A 6 6.24 -9.14 -10.17
CA VAL A 6 7.20 -8.04 -10.20
C VAL A 6 8.54 -8.55 -10.67
N VAL A 7 8.96 -8.09 -11.84
CA VAL A 7 10.35 -8.26 -12.27
C VAL A 7 11.12 -7.03 -11.79
N THR A 8 11.96 -7.21 -10.79
CA THR A 8 12.89 -6.17 -10.33
C THR A 8 14.31 -6.53 -10.76
N ARG A 9 15.22 -5.56 -10.77
CA ARG A 9 16.64 -5.80 -11.03
C ARG A 9 17.31 -6.67 -9.94
N ILE A 10 16.66 -6.90 -8.82
CA ILE A 10 17.18 -7.57 -7.63
C ILE A 10 16.57 -8.97 -7.45
N LEU A 11 15.43 -9.23 -8.07
CA LEU A 11 14.71 -10.48 -7.90
C LEU A 11 14.72 -11.31 -9.18
N HIS A 12 15.00 -12.60 -9.05
CA HIS A 12 14.76 -13.53 -10.13
C HIS A 12 13.25 -13.66 -10.38
N PRO A 13 12.81 -13.73 -11.64
CA PRO A 13 11.41 -13.96 -11.95
C PRO A 13 11.01 -15.36 -11.47
N ILE A 14 10.18 -15.40 -10.44
CA ILE A 14 9.55 -16.63 -9.97
C ILE A 14 8.13 -16.64 -10.48
N GLN A 15 7.70 -17.75 -11.07
CA GLN A 15 6.30 -17.91 -11.45
C GLN A 15 5.41 -17.74 -10.22
N PRO A 16 4.32 -16.97 -10.33
CA PRO A 16 3.37 -16.86 -9.24
C PRO A 16 2.73 -18.21 -8.95
N PHE A 17 2.70 -18.60 -7.72
CA PHE A 17 2.02 -19.80 -7.27
C PHE A 17 1.29 -19.55 -5.96
N LEU A 18 0.28 -20.38 -5.70
CA LEU A 18 -0.41 -20.44 -4.44
C LEU A 18 -0.23 -21.85 -3.86
N TYR A 19 0.18 -21.91 -2.61
CA TYR A 19 0.16 -23.14 -1.82
C TYR A 19 -0.86 -22.98 -0.70
N LEU A 20 -1.74 -23.94 -0.53
CA LEU A 20 -2.71 -23.97 0.54
C LEU A 20 -2.92 -25.41 1.03
N GLU A 21 -2.90 -25.58 2.34
CA GLU A 21 -3.36 -26.77 3.04
C GLU A 21 -4.57 -26.38 3.89
N ALA A 22 -5.58 -27.21 3.91
CA ALA A 22 -6.73 -27.03 4.77
C ALA A 22 -7.07 -28.33 5.50
N ALA A 23 -7.35 -28.24 6.79
CA ALA A 23 -7.77 -29.37 7.58
C ALA A 23 -8.86 -28.96 8.58
N VAL A 24 -9.81 -29.87 8.83
CA VAL A 24 -10.83 -29.71 9.85
C VAL A 24 -10.82 -30.94 10.74
N GLY A 25 -10.70 -30.73 12.05
CA GLY A 25 -10.62 -31.83 13.01
C GLY A 25 -9.46 -32.80 12.74
N GLY A 26 -8.33 -32.31 12.26
CA GLY A 26 -7.15 -33.09 11.91
C GLY A 26 -7.25 -33.89 10.61
N LYS A 27 -8.34 -33.75 9.87
CA LYS A 27 -8.50 -34.36 8.54
C LYS A 27 -8.25 -33.31 7.46
N GLU A 28 -7.37 -33.66 6.54
CA GLU A 28 -7.11 -32.86 5.33
C GLU A 28 -8.37 -32.73 4.48
N LEU A 29 -8.65 -31.51 4.03
CA LEU A 29 -9.76 -31.22 3.13
C LEU A 29 -9.24 -31.13 1.69
N PRO A 30 -9.81 -31.88 0.75
CA PRO A 30 -9.53 -31.67 -0.67
C PRO A 30 -10.06 -30.31 -1.09
N ILE A 31 -9.23 -29.55 -1.78
CA ILE A 31 -9.59 -28.22 -2.27
C ILE A 31 -9.73 -28.29 -3.80
N ASP A 32 -10.95 -28.11 -4.29
CA ASP A 32 -11.20 -27.95 -5.73
C ASP A 32 -11.15 -26.46 -6.09
N TRP A 33 -10.01 -26.03 -6.61
CA TRP A 33 -9.76 -24.67 -6.97
C TRP A 33 -10.39 -24.28 -8.29
N ARG A 34 -10.97 -23.10 -8.30
CA ARG A 34 -11.29 -22.38 -9.52
C ARG A 34 -10.61 -21.02 -9.50
N CYS A 35 -10.19 -20.57 -10.66
CA CYS A 35 -9.50 -19.29 -10.79
C CYS A 35 -10.01 -18.51 -11.99
N GLN A 36 -9.99 -17.20 -11.84
CA GLN A 36 -10.29 -16.27 -12.91
C GLN A 36 -9.42 -15.02 -12.77
N ARG A 37 -8.98 -14.51 -13.91
CA ARG A 37 -8.32 -13.20 -13.94
C ARG A 37 -9.35 -12.13 -13.60
N LEU A 38 -9.06 -11.30 -12.61
CA LEU A 38 -9.89 -10.14 -12.30
C LEU A 38 -9.87 -9.16 -13.47
N ALA A 39 -11.05 -8.87 -14.01
CA ALA A 39 -11.21 -7.79 -14.97
C ALA A 39 -11.10 -6.43 -14.26
N GLY A 40 -10.81 -5.39 -15.02
CA GLY A 40 -10.77 -4.01 -14.51
C GLY A 40 -9.40 -3.50 -14.09
N TYR A 41 -8.44 -4.37 -13.76
CA TYR A 41 -7.07 -3.92 -13.53
C TYR A 41 -6.40 -3.56 -14.85
N SER A 42 -5.92 -2.31 -14.95
CA SER A 42 -5.19 -1.85 -16.13
C SER A 42 -3.81 -2.50 -16.18
N SER A 43 -3.43 -3.00 -17.35
CA SER A 43 -2.06 -3.45 -17.63
C SER A 43 -1.16 -2.33 -18.16
N GLN A 44 -1.74 -1.16 -18.46
CA GLN A 44 -1.02 0.01 -18.98
C GLN A 44 -0.85 1.05 -17.89
N VAL A 45 -0.12 0.69 -16.87
CA VAL A 45 0.15 1.56 -15.71
C VAL A 45 1.65 1.67 -15.47
N ARG A 46 2.05 2.73 -14.79
CA ARG A 46 3.42 2.90 -14.32
C ARG A 46 3.71 1.95 -13.18
N ARG A 47 4.97 1.62 -13.03
CA ARG A 47 5.47 1.04 -11.77
C ARG A 47 5.46 2.12 -10.68
N ILE A 48 5.27 1.70 -9.45
CA ILE A 48 5.47 2.55 -8.29
C ILE A 48 6.92 3.07 -8.33
N ASN A 49 7.87 2.16 -8.51
CA ASN A 49 9.27 2.44 -8.84
C ASN A 49 9.96 1.17 -9.40
N PRO A 50 11.25 1.20 -9.77
CA PRO A 50 11.95 0.01 -10.29
C PRO A 50 12.03 -1.20 -9.33
N GLN A 51 11.85 -1.01 -8.03
CA GLN A 51 11.94 -2.06 -7.01
C GLN A 51 10.58 -2.56 -6.55
N LEU A 52 9.54 -1.73 -6.64
CA LEU A 52 8.17 -2.03 -6.25
C LEU A 52 7.33 -2.42 -7.48
N GLY A 53 6.11 -2.87 -7.20
CA GLY A 53 5.13 -3.27 -8.19
C GLY A 53 4.55 -2.11 -9.01
N TRP A 54 3.34 -2.32 -9.46
CA TRP A 54 2.63 -1.40 -10.34
C TRP A 54 1.66 -0.54 -9.54
N ILE A 55 1.42 0.68 -10.02
CA ILE A 55 0.33 1.52 -9.49
C ILE A 55 -0.98 0.76 -9.68
N GLU A 56 -1.79 0.70 -8.64
CA GLU A 56 -3.10 0.07 -8.70
C GLU A 56 -4.09 1.00 -9.39
N TRP A 57 -4.50 0.60 -10.59
CA TRP A 57 -5.52 1.25 -11.37
C TRP A 57 -6.63 0.26 -11.69
N LEU A 58 -7.80 0.46 -11.08
CA LEU A 58 -8.90 -0.48 -11.13
C LEU A 58 -10.19 0.19 -11.62
N ASP A 59 -10.72 -0.32 -12.72
CA ASP A 59 -12.08 -0.02 -13.15
C ASP A 59 -13.06 -0.96 -12.44
N THR A 60 -13.72 -0.48 -11.40
CA THR A 60 -14.63 -1.30 -10.60
C THR A 60 -15.93 -1.67 -11.33
N ARG A 61 -16.22 -1.06 -12.48
CA ARG A 61 -17.37 -1.42 -13.34
C ARG A 61 -17.19 -2.79 -13.98
N ALA A 62 -15.94 -3.19 -14.19
CA ALA A 62 -15.59 -4.47 -14.80
C ALA A 62 -15.49 -5.63 -13.77
N LEU A 63 -15.55 -5.33 -12.48
CA LEU A 63 -15.49 -6.37 -11.45
C LEU A 63 -16.80 -7.17 -11.42
N GLN A 64 -16.65 -8.48 -11.28
CA GLN A 64 -17.79 -9.36 -11.04
C GLN A 64 -18.40 -9.07 -9.68
N LYS A 65 -19.71 -8.88 -9.65
CA LYS A 65 -20.46 -8.63 -8.42
C LYS A 65 -20.58 -9.92 -7.60
N ASN A 66 -20.48 -9.80 -6.29
CA ASN A 66 -20.77 -10.87 -5.34
C ASN A 66 -19.91 -12.15 -5.45
N TRP A 67 -18.78 -12.09 -6.16
CA TRP A 67 -17.92 -13.26 -6.34
C TRP A 67 -17.34 -13.82 -5.02
N GLN A 68 -17.34 -13.01 -3.96
CA GLN A 68 -16.91 -13.40 -2.62
C GLN A 68 -18.01 -14.07 -1.79
N GLN A 69 -19.23 -14.15 -2.30
CA GLN A 69 -20.35 -14.76 -1.58
C GLN A 69 -20.31 -16.29 -1.72
N PRO A 70 -20.62 -17.06 -0.67
CA PRO A 70 -20.62 -18.52 -0.71
C PRO A 70 -21.52 -19.14 -1.78
N ALA A 71 -22.58 -18.46 -2.19
CA ALA A 71 -23.53 -18.93 -3.20
C ALA A 71 -23.19 -18.42 -4.62
N TYR A 72 -22.02 -17.86 -4.83
CA TYR A 72 -21.61 -17.39 -6.14
C TYR A 72 -21.38 -18.57 -7.09
N ASP A 73 -21.94 -18.50 -8.30
CA ASP A 73 -21.73 -19.52 -9.33
C ASP A 73 -20.39 -19.25 -10.04
N ASP A 74 -19.37 -19.99 -9.69
CA ASP A 74 -18.03 -19.95 -10.28
C ASP A 74 -17.82 -21.05 -11.35
N SER A 75 -18.87 -21.69 -11.81
CA SER A 75 -18.80 -22.80 -12.77
C SER A 75 -18.10 -22.43 -14.08
N SER A 76 -18.16 -21.16 -14.47
CA SER A 76 -17.47 -20.62 -15.65
C SER A 76 -15.98 -20.32 -15.44
N TRP A 77 -15.48 -20.39 -14.21
CA TRP A 77 -14.07 -20.13 -13.92
C TRP A 77 -13.19 -21.31 -14.32
N GLY A 78 -11.99 -21.01 -14.76
CA GLY A 78 -11.01 -22.02 -15.13
C GLY A 78 -10.47 -22.78 -13.93
N LYS A 79 -9.85 -23.92 -14.19
CA LYS A 79 -9.05 -24.63 -13.19
C LYS A 79 -7.62 -24.08 -13.18
N PRO A 80 -6.98 -23.97 -12.02
CA PRO A 80 -5.57 -23.62 -11.94
C PRO A 80 -4.71 -24.72 -12.56
N VAL A 81 -3.54 -24.33 -13.00
CA VAL A 81 -2.54 -25.26 -13.48
C VAL A 81 -1.68 -25.68 -12.29
N PHE A 82 -1.49 -26.97 -12.12
CA PHE A 82 -0.53 -27.47 -11.15
C PHE A 82 0.88 -27.06 -11.60
N VAL A 83 1.62 -26.43 -10.70
CA VAL A 83 3.03 -26.09 -10.93
C VAL A 83 3.88 -26.93 -10.01
N GLU A 84 4.97 -27.47 -10.56
CA GLU A 84 5.93 -28.19 -9.77
C GLU A 84 6.50 -27.27 -8.68
N ARG A 85 6.66 -27.80 -7.48
CA ARG A 85 7.09 -27.06 -6.30
C ARG A 85 8.43 -26.37 -6.59
N ALA A 86 8.41 -25.07 -6.56
CA ALA A 86 9.53 -24.31 -7.11
C ALA A 86 10.79 -24.38 -6.24
N ILE A 87 10.72 -24.30 -4.91
CA ILE A 87 11.94 -24.17 -4.09
C ILE A 87 11.68 -24.54 -2.62
N GLY A 88 12.48 -25.47 -2.07
CA GLY A 88 12.67 -25.71 -0.66
C GLY A 88 11.47 -26.29 0.09
N GLU A 89 11.55 -26.26 1.41
CA GLU A 89 10.52 -26.75 2.33
C GLU A 89 9.77 -25.59 2.95
N PHE A 90 8.46 -25.74 3.14
CA PHE A 90 7.68 -24.77 3.91
C PHE A 90 7.96 -24.96 5.39
N ALA A 91 8.27 -23.85 6.06
CA ALA A 91 8.47 -23.81 7.49
C ALA A 91 7.53 -22.79 8.12
N ALA A 92 7.15 -23.03 9.38
CA ALA A 92 6.38 -22.06 10.13
C ALA A 92 7.15 -20.75 10.27
N SER A 93 6.43 -19.62 10.13
CA SER A 93 7.01 -18.30 10.37
C SER A 93 7.55 -18.20 11.79
N LYS A 94 8.78 -17.70 11.94
CA LYS A 94 9.42 -17.45 13.25
C LYS A 94 9.13 -16.06 13.81
N ILE A 95 8.35 -15.26 13.10
CA ILE A 95 7.90 -13.94 13.53
C ILE A 95 6.38 -13.91 13.63
N ALA A 96 5.86 -13.02 14.45
CA ALA A 96 4.43 -12.79 14.55
C ALA A 96 3.84 -12.29 13.20
N PRO A 97 2.55 -12.53 12.95
CA PRO A 97 1.89 -11.96 11.79
C PRO A 97 1.87 -10.43 11.83
N VAL A 98 1.93 -9.82 10.66
CA VAL A 98 1.72 -8.38 10.49
C VAL A 98 0.32 -8.00 10.96
N LYS A 99 0.22 -6.90 11.68
CA LYS A 99 -1.02 -6.36 12.21
C LYS A 99 -1.58 -5.28 11.30
N SER A 100 -2.86 -5.01 11.45
CA SER A 100 -3.57 -3.91 10.80
C SER A 100 -4.21 -3.03 11.87
N PHE A 101 -4.01 -1.72 11.75
CA PHE A 101 -4.51 -0.73 12.70
C PHE A 101 -5.35 0.29 11.94
N THR A 102 -6.60 0.47 12.34
CA THR A 102 -7.45 1.54 11.79
C THR A 102 -6.96 2.88 12.32
N ILE A 103 -6.87 3.86 11.43
CA ILE A 103 -6.47 5.22 11.71
C ILE A 103 -7.62 6.13 11.33
N ASP A 104 -8.05 6.99 12.25
CA ASP A 104 -8.94 8.10 11.96
C ASP A 104 -8.09 9.28 11.48
N PRO A 105 -8.17 9.65 10.19
CA PRO A 105 -7.37 10.72 9.64
C PRO A 105 -7.90 12.09 10.07
N LYS A 106 -7.02 13.06 10.23
CA LYS A 106 -7.44 14.44 10.38
C LYS A 106 -7.65 15.07 9.02
N LEU A 107 -8.89 15.42 8.67
CA LEU A 107 -9.15 16.26 7.50
C LEU A 107 -8.56 17.65 7.73
N ILE A 108 -7.59 18.07 6.91
CA ILE A 108 -6.88 19.35 7.06
C ILE A 108 -7.22 20.37 5.98
N ALA A 109 -7.71 19.91 4.82
CA ALA A 109 -8.17 20.79 3.75
C ALA A 109 -9.12 20.05 2.81
N ALA A 110 -9.99 20.80 2.14
CA ALA A 110 -10.88 20.31 1.10
C ALA A 110 -11.21 21.44 0.12
N GLY A 111 -11.61 21.09 -1.09
CA GLY A 111 -11.97 22.07 -2.11
C GLY A 111 -12.53 21.44 -3.38
N GLU A 112 -12.71 22.27 -4.39
CA GLU A 112 -13.13 21.85 -5.73
C GLU A 112 -11.91 21.73 -6.63
N LEU A 113 -11.94 20.75 -7.55
CA LEU A 113 -10.95 20.62 -8.60
C LEU A 113 -11.19 21.72 -9.65
N ALA A 114 -10.16 22.47 -9.99
CA ALA A 114 -10.21 23.43 -11.07
C ALA A 114 -9.93 22.77 -12.43
N GLU A 115 -10.46 23.35 -13.49
CA GLU A 115 -10.10 23.01 -14.87
C GLU A 115 -8.66 23.45 -15.17
N VAL A 116 -7.67 22.67 -14.75
CA VAL A 116 -6.30 23.03 -15.10
C VAL A 116 -5.53 21.80 -15.52
N PHE A 117 -4.96 21.94 -16.68
CA PHE A 117 -4.04 21.03 -17.30
C PHE A 117 -2.63 21.48 -16.97
N GLY A 118 -2.02 20.91 -15.95
CA GLY A 118 -0.68 21.29 -15.55
C GLY A 118 -0.16 20.42 -14.42
N TYR A 119 1.05 20.70 -14.02
CA TYR A 119 1.63 20.07 -12.82
C TYR A 119 0.81 20.43 -11.60
N PRO A 120 0.61 19.51 -10.67
CA PRO A 120 -0.08 19.83 -9.41
C PRO A 120 0.51 20.99 -8.64
N GLY A 121 1.80 21.31 -8.82
CA GLY A 121 2.45 22.47 -8.22
C GLY A 121 1.96 23.82 -8.76
N ASP A 122 1.50 23.83 -10.00
CA ASP A 122 1.06 25.07 -10.67
C ASP A 122 -0.39 25.42 -10.34
N ASN A 123 -1.17 24.42 -9.93
CA ASN A 123 -2.56 24.62 -9.54
C ASN A 123 -2.97 23.71 -8.37
N PRO A 124 -3.35 24.28 -7.25
CA PRO A 124 -3.76 23.53 -6.07
C PRO A 124 -4.95 22.59 -6.23
N GLY A 125 -5.78 22.75 -7.23
CA GLY A 125 -6.92 21.89 -7.51
C GLY A 125 -6.69 20.85 -8.62
N ALA A 126 -5.51 20.81 -9.25
CA ALA A 126 -5.27 19.86 -10.33
C ALA A 126 -5.17 18.41 -9.84
N SER A 127 -5.68 17.47 -10.63
CA SER A 127 -5.53 16.03 -10.38
C SER A 127 -4.08 15.60 -10.53
N PHE A 128 -3.63 14.66 -9.69
CA PHE A 128 -2.28 14.10 -9.75
C PHE A 128 -1.98 13.39 -11.08
N PHE A 129 -3.01 12.86 -11.71
CA PHE A 129 -2.86 12.03 -12.91
C PHE A 129 -3.04 12.80 -14.21
N LEU A 130 -3.41 14.06 -14.18
CA LEU A 130 -3.53 14.86 -15.40
C LEU A 130 -2.21 14.93 -16.20
N ARG A 131 -1.10 14.65 -15.52
CA ARG A 131 0.21 14.54 -16.16
C ARG A 131 0.31 13.39 -17.18
N ASP A 132 -0.38 12.26 -16.93
CA ASP A 132 -0.26 11.04 -17.71
C ASP A 132 -1.52 10.72 -18.54
N LEU A 133 -2.52 11.60 -18.53
CA LEU A 133 -3.80 11.39 -19.21
C LEU A 133 -4.10 12.49 -20.20
N SER A 134 -4.78 12.08 -21.27
CA SER A 134 -5.36 13.04 -22.21
C SER A 134 -6.37 13.95 -21.49
N PRO A 135 -6.16 15.27 -21.50
CA PRO A 135 -7.04 16.25 -20.85
C PRO A 135 -8.50 16.15 -21.28
N GLU A 136 -8.76 15.67 -22.47
CA GLU A 136 -10.10 15.56 -23.06
C GLU A 136 -10.97 14.52 -22.37
N ARG A 137 -10.38 13.59 -21.61
CA ARG A 137 -11.09 12.51 -20.92
C ARG A 137 -11.60 12.88 -19.54
N TYR A 138 -11.05 13.94 -18.96
CA TYR A 138 -11.34 14.31 -17.56
C TYR A 138 -11.54 15.83 -17.51
N PRO A 139 -12.74 16.32 -17.87
CA PRO A 139 -13.05 17.72 -17.68
C PRO A 139 -12.95 18.03 -16.18
N GLY A 140 -12.29 19.11 -15.84
CA GLY A 140 -11.87 19.48 -14.50
C GLY A 140 -12.98 19.78 -13.50
N GLN A 141 -14.02 18.95 -13.43
CA GLN A 141 -15.05 19.00 -12.41
C GLN A 141 -14.79 17.95 -11.36
N GLY A 142 -14.78 18.35 -10.11
CA GLY A 142 -14.59 17.41 -9.01
C GLY A 142 -14.33 18.08 -7.69
N VAL A 143 -14.08 17.27 -6.70
CA VAL A 143 -13.75 17.69 -5.34
C VAL A 143 -12.48 16.99 -4.87
N TRP A 144 -11.82 17.58 -3.89
CA TRP A 144 -10.67 16.96 -3.25
C TRP A 144 -10.72 17.13 -1.73
N ARG A 145 -10.10 16.17 -1.03
CA ARG A 145 -9.88 16.20 0.42
C ARG A 145 -8.44 15.82 0.73
N ARG A 146 -7.85 16.47 1.74
CA ARG A 146 -6.50 16.19 2.22
C ARG A 146 -6.53 15.85 3.71
N TYR A 147 -5.81 14.78 4.03
CA TYR A 147 -5.74 14.22 5.38
C TYR A 147 -4.32 14.24 5.91
N ASP A 148 -4.17 14.47 7.22
CA ASP A 148 -2.94 14.24 7.98
C ASP A 148 -3.12 12.97 8.83
N LEU A 149 -2.27 11.98 8.61
CA LEU A 149 -2.24 10.73 9.38
C LEU A 149 -1.43 10.86 10.68
N GLY A 150 -0.99 12.07 11.03
CA GLY A 150 -0.25 12.40 12.25
C GLY A 150 1.25 12.12 12.19
N ARG A 151 1.69 11.15 11.41
CA ARG A 151 3.08 10.76 11.15
C ARG A 151 3.19 9.99 9.84
N VAL A 152 4.39 9.70 9.39
CA VAL A 152 4.61 8.76 8.28
C VAL A 152 4.15 7.37 8.69
N ARG A 153 3.32 6.75 7.86
CA ARG A 153 2.75 5.41 8.04
C ARG A 153 2.80 4.64 6.75
N LEU A 154 2.91 3.33 6.84
CA LEU A 154 2.63 2.44 5.72
C LEU A 154 1.14 2.06 5.77
N ALA A 155 0.31 2.73 4.99
CA ALA A 155 -1.13 2.63 5.12
C ALA A 155 -1.85 2.52 3.78
N ARG A 156 -3.08 2.03 3.84
CA ARG A 156 -4.04 2.00 2.73
C ARG A 156 -5.23 2.87 3.07
N PRO A 157 -5.76 3.63 2.11
CA PRO A 157 -7.06 4.26 2.29
C PRO A 157 -8.15 3.19 2.42
N ASP A 158 -9.12 3.45 3.26
CA ASP A 158 -10.35 2.68 3.42
C ASP A 158 -11.51 3.66 3.35
N LEU A 159 -11.93 3.96 2.13
CA LEU A 159 -12.91 5.00 1.86
C LEU A 159 -14.22 4.39 1.38
N VAL A 160 -15.34 4.83 1.93
CA VAL A 160 -16.67 4.53 1.40
C VAL A 160 -17.21 5.81 0.78
N LEU A 161 -17.41 5.76 -0.54
CA LEU A 161 -17.90 6.89 -1.32
C LEU A 161 -19.17 6.48 -2.08
N ASP A 162 -20.14 7.41 -2.18
CA ASP A 162 -21.27 7.27 -3.07
C ASP A 162 -21.09 8.20 -4.27
N LEU A 163 -20.97 7.61 -5.45
CA LEU A 163 -20.49 8.26 -6.66
C LEU A 163 -21.31 7.86 -7.89
N PRO A 164 -21.39 8.70 -8.91
CA PRO A 164 -21.91 8.28 -10.21
C PRO A 164 -20.99 7.25 -10.89
N ALA A 165 -21.56 6.40 -11.72
CA ALA A 165 -20.78 5.47 -12.52
C ALA A 165 -19.82 6.23 -13.46
N GLY A 166 -18.57 5.80 -13.50
CA GLY A 166 -17.53 6.43 -14.30
C GLY A 166 -16.78 7.56 -13.58
N ALA A 167 -17.19 7.94 -12.35
CA ALA A 167 -16.38 8.85 -11.55
C ALA A 167 -14.98 8.28 -11.33
N VAL A 168 -13.95 9.14 -11.38
CA VAL A 168 -12.56 8.74 -11.15
C VAL A 168 -12.15 9.16 -9.75
N VAL A 169 -11.62 8.21 -8.99
CA VAL A 169 -11.06 8.46 -7.66
C VAL A 169 -9.55 8.28 -7.74
N GLU A 170 -8.81 9.33 -7.45
CA GLU A 170 -7.36 9.32 -7.38
C GLU A 170 -6.93 9.57 -5.94
N ILE A 171 -6.03 8.74 -5.43
CA ILE A 171 -5.55 8.83 -4.07
C ILE A 171 -4.03 8.82 -4.10
N ALA A 172 -3.41 9.80 -3.48
CA ALA A 172 -1.97 9.93 -3.44
C ALA A 172 -1.47 10.27 -2.05
N SER A 173 -0.28 9.82 -1.71
CA SER A 173 0.36 10.06 -0.42
C SER A 173 1.77 10.64 -0.56
N SER A 174 2.18 11.43 0.45
CA SER A 174 3.54 11.94 0.59
C SER A 174 3.94 12.08 2.06
N GLU A 175 5.23 12.18 2.32
CA GLU A 175 5.75 12.39 3.68
C GLU A 175 5.54 13.83 4.15
N PHE A 176 5.62 14.77 3.24
CA PHE A 176 5.49 16.21 3.48
C PHE A 176 4.63 16.85 2.39
N LEU A 177 4.20 18.06 2.63
CA LEU A 177 3.49 18.88 1.65
C LEU A 177 4.49 19.76 0.89
N SER A 178 4.43 19.75 -0.43
CA SER A 178 5.13 20.68 -1.31
C SER A 178 4.15 21.76 -1.74
N ASP A 179 4.46 23.02 -1.48
CA ASP A 179 3.56 24.15 -1.74
C ASP A 179 2.14 23.94 -1.20
N GLY A 180 2.06 23.34 0.00
CA GLY A 180 0.79 23.01 0.65
C GLY A 180 0.02 21.83 0.03
N ARG A 181 0.60 21.07 -0.91
CA ARG A 181 -0.02 19.95 -1.64
C ARG A 181 0.71 18.64 -1.42
N VAL A 182 0.00 17.55 -1.57
CA VAL A 182 0.62 16.23 -1.67
C VAL A 182 1.36 16.12 -3.00
N ALA A 183 2.66 15.80 -2.92
CA ALA A 183 3.49 15.48 -4.07
C ALA A 183 3.78 13.98 -4.05
N PRO A 184 3.06 13.16 -4.85
CA PRO A 184 3.11 11.70 -4.73
C PRO A 184 4.36 11.07 -5.35
N TRP A 185 5.23 11.86 -5.92
CA TRP A 185 6.47 11.38 -6.53
C TRP A 185 7.69 11.76 -5.70
N ILE A 186 8.61 10.82 -5.60
CA ILE A 186 9.91 11.01 -4.97
C ILE A 186 10.97 10.63 -5.99
N THR A 187 11.88 11.56 -6.29
CA THR A 187 12.98 11.28 -7.21
C THR A 187 14.05 10.44 -6.52
N LEU A 188 14.41 9.34 -7.15
CA LEU A 188 15.47 8.43 -6.71
C LEU A 188 16.56 8.36 -7.77
N SER A 189 17.76 7.93 -7.38
CA SER A 189 18.84 7.64 -8.33
C SER A 189 18.47 6.56 -9.37
N ALA A 190 17.50 5.71 -9.05
CA ALA A 190 17.01 4.62 -9.90
C ALA A 190 15.72 4.96 -10.67
N GLY A 191 15.20 6.18 -10.53
CA GLY A 191 13.93 6.64 -11.10
C GLY A 191 12.97 7.14 -10.03
N ASP A 192 11.86 7.73 -10.47
CA ASP A 192 10.86 8.28 -9.56
C ASP A 192 10.02 7.16 -8.92
N SER A 193 9.60 7.39 -7.67
CA SER A 193 8.59 6.59 -6.97
C SER A 193 7.25 7.33 -6.99
N TYR A 194 6.16 6.61 -7.23
CA TYR A 194 4.80 7.16 -7.35
C TYR A 194 3.85 6.48 -6.35
N ASN A 195 3.56 7.14 -5.26
CA ASN A 195 2.69 6.62 -4.20
C ASN A 195 1.24 7.03 -4.46
N MET A 196 0.57 6.33 -5.36
CA MET A 196 -0.79 6.69 -5.78
C MET A 196 -1.62 5.50 -6.25
N TYR A 197 -2.94 5.70 -6.24
CA TYR A 197 -3.95 4.76 -6.74
C TYR A 197 -4.93 5.48 -7.65
N ARG A 198 -5.58 4.73 -8.53
CA ARG A 198 -6.71 5.21 -9.31
C ARG A 198 -7.81 4.17 -9.38
N PHE A 199 -9.04 4.62 -9.19
CA PHE A 199 -10.25 3.80 -9.34
C PHE A 199 -11.24 4.50 -10.27
N ILE A 200 -11.96 3.71 -11.08
CA ILE A 200 -13.14 4.16 -11.81
C ILE A 200 -14.36 3.55 -11.13
N ALA A 201 -15.28 4.39 -10.69
CA ALA A 201 -16.42 4.00 -9.90
C ALA A 201 -17.48 3.26 -10.73
N ARG A 202 -18.05 2.20 -10.17
CA ARG A 202 -19.19 1.48 -10.80
C ARG A 202 -20.53 2.18 -10.64
N GLY A 203 -20.59 3.19 -9.76
CA GLY A 203 -21.81 3.90 -9.37
C GLY A 203 -22.40 3.39 -8.07
N GLY A 204 -23.09 4.30 -7.34
CA GLY A 204 -23.62 4.08 -6.01
C GLY A 204 -22.56 4.04 -4.92
N GLU A 205 -22.98 3.64 -3.73
CA GLU A 205 -22.09 3.49 -2.59
C GLU A 205 -21.13 2.31 -2.79
N GLN A 206 -19.83 2.56 -2.61
CA GLN A 206 -18.80 1.53 -2.72
C GLN A 206 -17.58 1.85 -1.89
N ARG A 207 -16.87 0.80 -1.48
CA ARG A 207 -15.63 0.89 -0.73
C ARG A 207 -14.43 0.89 -1.70
N PHE A 208 -13.50 1.80 -1.48
CA PHE A 208 -12.21 1.88 -2.15
C PHE A 208 -11.12 1.50 -1.16
N PHE A 209 -10.59 0.30 -1.33
CA PHE A 209 -9.59 -0.29 -0.45
C PHE A 209 -8.54 -1.00 -1.31
N PRO A 210 -7.42 -0.33 -1.62
CA PRO A 210 -6.37 -0.91 -2.44
C PRO A 210 -5.67 -2.07 -1.74
N LEU A 211 -4.98 -2.88 -2.52
CA LEU A 211 -4.25 -4.05 -2.01
C LEU A 211 -2.90 -3.69 -1.45
N ILE A 212 -2.18 -2.80 -2.16
CA ILE A 212 -0.80 -2.43 -1.82
C ILE A 212 -0.84 -1.18 -0.93
N PRO A 213 -0.23 -1.20 0.27
CA PRO A 213 -0.09 0.00 1.07
C PRO A 213 0.98 0.93 0.49
N HIS A 214 0.80 2.24 0.69
CA HIS A 214 1.81 3.25 0.40
C HIS A 214 2.26 3.96 1.66
N GLY A 215 3.52 4.38 1.67
CA GLY A 215 4.06 5.20 2.74
C GLY A 215 3.66 6.66 2.57
N GLY A 216 3.39 7.34 3.70
CA GLY A 216 3.12 8.77 3.72
C GLY A 216 2.53 9.23 5.04
N ARG A 217 2.59 10.54 5.28
CA ARG A 217 1.88 11.22 6.35
C ARG A 217 0.63 11.92 5.83
N PHE A 218 0.76 12.57 4.68
CA PHE A 218 -0.33 13.31 4.07
C PHE A 218 -0.91 12.50 2.92
N VAL A 219 -2.24 12.45 2.85
CA VAL A 219 -2.96 11.80 1.77
C VAL A 219 -3.93 12.79 1.15
N GLU A 220 -3.98 12.82 -0.17
CA GLU A 220 -4.95 13.64 -0.89
C GLU A 220 -5.79 12.74 -1.79
N VAL A 221 -7.11 12.93 -1.71
CA VAL A 221 -8.10 12.19 -2.47
C VAL A 221 -8.76 13.15 -3.44
N HIS A 222 -8.70 12.84 -4.72
CA HIS A 222 -9.39 13.57 -5.78
C HIS A 222 -10.54 12.73 -6.29
N VAL A 223 -11.72 13.31 -6.40
CA VAL A 223 -12.88 12.68 -7.02
C VAL A 223 -13.31 13.52 -8.21
N ILE A 224 -13.10 12.99 -9.40
CA ILE A 224 -13.45 13.64 -10.68
C ILE A 224 -14.84 13.21 -11.06
N ALA A 225 -15.81 14.05 -10.74
CA ALA A 225 -17.25 13.90 -11.00
C ALA A 225 -17.95 15.23 -10.70
N PRO A 226 -19.19 15.48 -11.15
CA PRO A 226 -19.96 16.65 -10.75
C PRO A 226 -20.04 16.70 -9.20
N LYS A 227 -19.67 17.84 -8.61
CA LYS A 227 -19.51 17.99 -7.16
C LYS A 227 -20.75 17.55 -6.35
N ASP A 228 -21.93 17.89 -6.82
CA ASP A 228 -23.19 17.58 -6.16
C ASP A 228 -23.55 16.09 -6.21
N SER A 229 -22.80 15.29 -6.98
CA SER A 229 -22.97 13.84 -7.10
C SER A 229 -21.94 13.06 -6.25
N VAL A 230 -21.11 13.73 -5.47
CA VAL A 230 -20.06 13.12 -4.65
C VAL A 230 -20.41 13.17 -3.18
N ARG A 231 -20.50 12.02 -2.54
CA ARG A 231 -20.69 11.92 -1.10
C ARG A 231 -19.63 11.02 -0.48
N PHE A 232 -18.88 11.56 0.46
CA PHE A 232 -17.97 10.80 1.33
C PHE A 232 -18.80 10.24 2.48
N VAL A 233 -18.89 8.92 2.57
CA VAL A 233 -19.72 8.20 3.55
C VAL A 233 -18.90 7.80 4.76
N ASP A 234 -17.71 7.24 4.51
CA ASP A 234 -16.75 6.89 5.54
C ASP A 234 -15.31 7.12 5.04
N GLU A 235 -14.45 7.54 5.95
CA GLU A 235 -13.09 7.98 5.61
C GLU A 235 -12.14 7.52 6.71
N SER A 236 -11.54 6.36 6.51
CA SER A 236 -10.54 5.81 7.40
C SER A 236 -9.30 5.34 6.63
N PHE A 237 -8.25 4.97 7.36
CA PHE A 237 -7.04 4.39 6.80
C PHE A 237 -6.64 3.17 7.61
N VAL A 238 -5.99 2.21 6.96
CA VAL A 238 -5.50 0.99 7.60
C VAL A 238 -3.98 0.95 7.50
N GLU A 239 -3.30 1.20 8.61
CA GLU A 239 -1.85 1.03 8.73
C GLU A 239 -1.52 -0.45 8.81
N ARG A 240 -0.44 -0.84 8.15
CA ARG A 240 0.19 -2.15 8.27
C ARG A 240 1.48 -2.02 9.05
N GLY A 241 1.67 -2.85 10.07
CA GLY A 241 2.88 -2.81 10.85
C GLY A 241 3.07 -4.05 11.73
N TYR A 242 4.31 -4.31 12.10
CA TYR A 242 4.67 -5.40 12.99
C TYR A 242 4.40 -5.03 14.45
N TYR A 243 4.76 -3.82 14.84
CA TYR A 243 4.65 -3.34 16.22
C TYR A 243 3.45 -2.40 16.40
N ASP A 244 2.71 -2.63 17.47
CA ASP A 244 1.66 -1.73 17.94
C ASP A 244 2.26 -0.57 18.75
N ARG A 245 3.03 -0.92 19.77
CA ARG A 245 3.66 0.03 20.70
C ARG A 245 5.09 -0.40 21.02
N ALA A 246 5.88 0.54 21.50
CA ALA A 246 7.17 0.25 22.09
C ALA A 246 6.97 -0.30 23.53
N ASP A 247 7.89 -1.16 23.95
CA ASP A 247 8.00 -1.65 25.33
C ASP A 247 9.00 -0.81 26.12
N GLY A 248 10.04 -0.29 25.44
CA GLY A 248 11.01 0.61 26.01
C GLY A 248 10.45 2.03 26.19
N CYS A 249 10.95 2.74 27.17
CA CYS A 249 10.58 4.13 27.43
C CYS A 249 11.82 4.98 27.71
N PHE A 250 11.72 6.25 27.37
CA PHE A 250 12.72 7.26 27.65
C PHE A 250 12.01 8.55 28.07
N SER A 251 12.54 9.21 29.11
CA SER A 251 12.05 10.50 29.55
C SER A 251 13.21 11.37 30.03
N SER A 252 13.23 12.61 29.63
CA SER A 252 14.23 13.61 29.98
C SER A 252 13.54 14.94 30.27
N ALA A 253 14.24 15.83 30.99
CA ALA A 253 13.83 17.23 31.16
C ALA A 253 14.02 18.06 29.88
N ASP A 254 14.71 17.53 28.88
CA ASP A 254 14.92 18.15 27.58
C ASP A 254 13.89 17.60 26.58
N ASP A 255 12.97 18.46 26.14
CA ASP A 255 11.90 18.11 25.19
C ASP A 255 12.44 17.68 23.83
N LEU A 256 13.61 18.19 23.42
CA LEU A 256 14.23 17.78 22.16
C LEU A 256 14.66 16.32 22.22
N LEU A 257 15.27 15.86 23.32
CA LEU A 257 15.64 14.47 23.51
C LEU A 257 14.42 13.55 23.53
N ASN A 258 13.34 13.97 24.19
CA ASN A 258 12.07 13.23 24.18
C ASN A 258 11.50 13.11 22.74
N THR A 259 11.58 14.19 21.97
CA THR A 259 11.14 14.23 20.58
C THR A 259 11.98 13.30 19.69
N ILE A 260 13.30 13.33 19.85
CA ILE A 260 14.23 12.44 19.11
C ILE A 260 13.89 10.98 19.38
N TRP A 261 13.74 10.61 20.67
CA TRP A 261 13.36 9.24 21.06
C TRP A 261 12.05 8.81 20.39
N ASN A 262 10.99 9.59 20.55
CA ASN A 262 9.67 9.26 20.02
C ASN A 262 9.69 9.16 18.49
N THR A 263 10.42 10.06 17.82
CA THR A 263 10.58 10.03 16.36
C THR A 263 11.29 8.75 15.90
N GLY A 264 12.35 8.34 16.60
CA GLY A 264 13.06 7.10 16.32
C GLY A 264 12.15 5.87 16.45
N ILE A 265 11.40 5.77 17.54
CA ILE A 265 10.44 4.68 17.76
C ILE A 265 9.36 4.63 16.67
N GLU A 266 8.74 5.78 16.34
CA GLU A 266 7.68 5.82 15.32
C GLU A 266 8.23 5.56 13.91
N THR A 267 9.46 5.98 13.60
CA THR A 267 10.15 5.65 12.34
C THR A 267 10.40 4.15 12.25
N TYR A 268 10.91 3.56 13.31
CA TYR A 268 11.14 2.10 13.35
C TYR A 268 9.85 1.31 13.13
N LYS A 269 8.75 1.72 13.79
CA LYS A 269 7.43 1.11 13.56
C LYS A 269 6.98 1.24 12.11
N ALA A 270 7.15 2.40 11.50
CA ALA A 270 6.76 2.64 10.11
C ALA A 270 7.58 1.81 9.11
N CYS A 271 8.82 1.44 9.48
CA CYS A 271 9.71 0.58 8.69
C CYS A 271 9.59 -0.91 9.01
N SER A 272 8.72 -1.30 9.95
CA SER A 272 8.55 -2.69 10.40
C SER A 272 7.22 -3.24 9.91
N GLU A 273 7.28 -4.05 8.87
CA GLU A 273 6.13 -4.78 8.31
C GLU A 273 6.33 -6.30 8.54
N ASP A 274 6.41 -7.09 7.50
CA ASP A 274 6.84 -8.50 7.56
C ASP A 274 8.38 -8.63 7.41
N ALA A 275 9.04 -7.53 7.12
CA ALA A 275 10.47 -7.33 7.16
C ALA A 275 10.77 -5.93 7.72
N LEU A 276 11.97 -5.75 8.25
CA LEU A 276 12.47 -4.42 8.54
C LEU A 276 13.03 -3.84 7.24
N ILE A 277 12.46 -2.70 6.81
CA ILE A 277 12.79 -2.02 5.55
C ILE A 277 13.44 -0.67 5.81
N ASP A 278 14.16 -0.16 4.83
CA ASP A 278 14.84 1.15 4.90
C ASP A 278 13.87 2.32 5.08
N ASN A 279 12.76 2.30 4.36
CA ASN A 279 11.70 3.32 4.48
C ASN A 279 10.38 2.81 3.87
N PRO A 280 9.21 3.36 4.28
CA PRO A 280 7.91 2.92 3.78
C PRO A 280 7.49 3.57 2.46
N THR A 281 8.16 4.62 1.97
CA THR A 281 7.66 5.49 0.92
C THR A 281 8.27 5.27 -0.46
N ARG A 282 9.47 4.70 -0.54
CA ARG A 282 10.20 4.59 -1.81
C ARG A 282 10.74 3.18 -2.07
N GLU A 283 11.92 2.81 -1.53
CA GLU A 283 12.57 1.54 -1.91
C GLU A 283 11.90 0.33 -1.27
N ARG A 284 11.54 0.44 0.01
CA ARG A 284 10.99 -0.65 0.83
C ARG A 284 11.86 -1.89 0.78
N GLY A 285 13.17 -1.67 0.79
CA GLY A 285 14.19 -2.70 0.71
C GLY A 285 14.65 -3.17 2.09
N GLN A 286 14.88 -4.47 2.23
CA GLN A 286 15.48 -5.04 3.44
C GLN A 286 17.02 -5.00 3.30
N TRP A 287 17.59 -3.81 3.42
CA TRP A 287 19.03 -3.62 3.31
C TRP A 287 19.73 -4.00 4.59
N LEU A 288 20.89 -4.68 4.47
CA LEU A 288 21.63 -5.19 5.62
C LEU A 288 22.12 -4.07 6.55
N GLY A 289 22.50 -2.92 6.02
CA GLY A 289 22.88 -1.74 6.82
C GLY A 289 21.75 -1.25 7.71
N ASP A 290 20.55 -1.14 7.15
CA ASP A 290 19.37 -0.68 7.88
C ASP A 290 18.92 -1.71 8.92
N VAL A 291 18.90 -2.99 8.55
CA VAL A 291 18.48 -4.07 9.46
C VAL A 291 19.51 -4.33 10.56
N GLY A 292 20.80 -4.45 10.18
CA GLY A 292 21.85 -4.93 11.06
C GLY A 292 22.43 -3.86 11.98
N ILE A 293 22.42 -2.60 11.57
CA ILE A 293 23.00 -1.49 12.35
C ILE A 293 21.87 -0.70 13.01
N VAL A 294 21.15 0.10 12.25
CA VAL A 294 20.11 1.00 12.79
C VAL A 294 18.96 0.22 13.41
N GLY A 295 18.48 -0.82 12.72
CA GLY A 295 17.35 -1.61 13.16
C GLY A 295 17.62 -2.39 14.44
N MET A 296 18.84 -2.91 14.60
CA MET A 296 19.19 -3.65 15.83
C MET A 296 19.30 -2.72 17.04
N GLU A 297 19.88 -1.54 16.89
CA GLU A 297 20.05 -0.58 17.98
C GLU A 297 18.70 -0.05 18.50
N ILE A 298 17.84 0.42 17.58
CA ILE A 298 16.51 0.92 17.97
C ILE A 298 15.62 -0.23 18.44
N GLY A 299 15.69 -1.39 17.78
CA GLY A 299 14.94 -2.58 18.17
C GLY A 299 15.27 -3.03 19.59
N ALA A 300 16.54 -3.09 19.97
CA ALA A 300 16.98 -3.55 21.27
C ALA A 300 16.57 -2.64 22.43
N VAL A 301 16.46 -1.32 22.21
CA VAL A 301 16.07 -0.38 23.25
C VAL A 301 14.57 -0.09 23.28
N GLY A 302 13.90 -0.22 22.15
CA GLY A 302 12.48 0.13 21.99
C GLY A 302 11.51 -1.05 22.14
N PHE A 303 11.96 -2.29 21.88
CA PHE A 303 11.05 -3.42 21.75
C PHE A 303 11.62 -4.69 22.38
N SER A 304 10.77 -5.46 23.04
CA SER A 304 11.14 -6.76 23.63
C SER A 304 11.22 -7.87 22.56
N ASP A 305 10.40 -7.79 21.53
CA ASP A 305 10.44 -8.69 20.37
C ASP A 305 11.33 -8.12 19.26
N ILE A 306 12.51 -8.70 19.10
CA ILE A 306 13.45 -8.39 18.00
C ILE A 306 13.46 -9.48 16.91
N GLY A 307 12.42 -10.30 16.85
CA GLY A 307 12.30 -11.40 15.90
C GLY A 307 12.43 -10.96 14.45
N ILE A 308 11.87 -9.80 14.09
CA ILE A 308 11.95 -9.24 12.75
C ILE A 308 13.40 -8.90 12.33
N VAL A 309 14.21 -8.37 13.25
CA VAL A 309 15.64 -8.08 13.01
C VAL A 309 16.40 -9.38 12.80
N ARG A 310 16.23 -10.34 13.72
CA ARG A 310 16.85 -11.65 13.61
C ARG A 310 16.51 -12.34 12.30
N ARG A 311 15.25 -12.29 11.88
CA ARG A 311 14.82 -12.84 10.59
C ARG A 311 15.54 -12.16 9.43
N GLY A 312 15.65 -10.83 9.44
CA GLY A 312 16.33 -10.07 8.40
C GLY A 312 17.80 -10.45 8.27
N LEU A 313 18.51 -10.60 9.37
CA LEU A 313 19.91 -11.04 9.39
C LEU A 313 20.07 -12.47 8.84
N VAL A 314 19.18 -13.40 9.22
CA VAL A 314 19.20 -14.77 8.70
C VAL A 314 18.94 -14.78 7.20
N GLN A 315 17.95 -14.02 6.72
CA GLN A 315 17.64 -13.93 5.29
C GLN A 315 18.80 -13.31 4.49
N SER A 316 19.45 -12.29 5.04
CA SER A 316 20.65 -11.71 4.39
C SER A 316 21.78 -12.72 4.28
N ALA A 317 22.00 -13.53 5.32
CA ALA A 317 22.99 -14.60 5.28
C ALA A 317 22.65 -15.70 4.27
N GLN A 318 21.37 -16.03 4.12
CA GLN A 318 20.89 -17.01 3.13
C GLN A 318 21.02 -16.53 1.68
N CYS A 319 21.01 -15.21 1.46
CA CYS A 319 21.22 -14.61 0.15
C CYS A 319 22.69 -14.41 -0.21
N ALA A 320 23.63 -14.67 0.71
CA ALA A 320 25.05 -14.63 0.41
C ALA A 320 25.37 -15.71 -0.61
N ASN A 321 26.00 -15.33 -1.73
CA ASN A 321 26.50 -16.30 -2.68
C ASN A 321 27.63 -17.11 -2.01
N PRO A 322 27.57 -18.44 -2.01
CA PRO A 322 28.74 -19.22 -1.71
C PRO A 322 29.76 -18.96 -2.83
N GLU A 323 30.93 -18.42 -2.50
CA GLU A 323 32.06 -18.41 -3.39
C GLU A 323 32.61 -19.84 -3.60
#